data_d19f626189c3eec4f0169b6985f98d0e
#
_entry.id   d19f626189c3eec4f0169b6985f98d0e
#
_cell.length_a   1.000
_cell.length_b   1.000
_cell.length_c   1.000
_cell.angle_alpha   90.00
_cell.angle_beta   90.00
_cell.angle_gamma   90.00
#
_symmetry.space_group_name_H-M   'P 1'
#
loop_
_entity.id
_entity.type
_entity.pdbx_description
1 polymer ?
#
loop_
_entity_poly.entity_id
_entity_poly.type
_entity_poly.pdbx_seq_one_letter_code
_entity_poly.pdbx_strand_id
1 'polypeptide(L)'
;MRRTMMAVLMAVLVSVGLVAAGTGTAEAKTRKQVGYTQVVVAPAVYDLVTGAGISPAPLDGAKAYPYKGTLAANFPITGYSLGSLRIKHSGGISLTAGAATIELRNFYIDLGRGRVSGVVNGTVGNVGRVDLFKIRFSDNARLGLVKLTLTDTAAGALNATFGVNAFAENATFGYATPRPFSRF
;
A
#
# COMPACT_ATOMS: atom_id res chain seq x y z
N MET A 1 -50.85 -44.13 33.51
CA MET A 1 -49.79 -45.08 33.98
C MET A 1 -48.47 -44.34 34.15
N ARG A 2 -48.00 -44.34 35.35
CA ARG A 2 -46.73 -43.76 35.84
C ARG A 2 -45.54 -44.52 35.21
N ARG A 3 -44.43 -43.82 34.94
CA ARG A 3 -43.09 -44.28 35.29
C ARG A 3 -42.07 -43.13 35.17
N THR A 4 -41.68 -42.68 36.31
CA THR A 4 -40.50 -41.97 36.72
C THR A 4 -39.25 -42.80 36.43
N MET A 5 -38.15 -42.16 35.92
CA MET A 5 -36.75 -42.53 36.14
C MET A 5 -35.91 -41.26 35.92
N MET A 6 -35.53 -40.57 36.97
CA MET A 6 -34.36 -40.72 37.80
C MET A 6 -33.04 -40.29 37.11
N ALA A 7 -32.54 -39.17 37.64
CA ALA A 7 -31.31 -38.47 37.33
C ALA A 7 -30.06 -39.34 37.57
N VAL A 8 -29.05 -39.18 36.72
CA VAL A 8 -27.65 -39.42 37.11
C VAL A 8 -26.83 -38.21 36.74
N LEU A 9 -26.47 -37.49 37.77
CA LEU A 9 -25.53 -36.37 37.77
C LEU A 9 -24.12 -36.97 37.67
N MET A 10 -23.42 -36.78 36.53
CA MET A 10 -21.97 -37.00 36.48
C MET A 10 -21.28 -35.64 36.32
N ALA A 11 -20.73 -35.17 37.43
CA ALA A 11 -19.81 -34.04 37.42
C ALA A 11 -18.47 -34.47 36.87
N VAL A 12 -18.14 -34.03 35.66
CA VAL A 12 -16.78 -34.11 35.13
C VAL A 12 -16.10 -32.78 35.43
N LEU A 13 -15.23 -32.77 36.41
CA LEU A 13 -14.28 -31.70 36.69
C LEU A 13 -13.27 -31.67 35.53
N VAL A 14 -13.48 -30.78 34.55
CA VAL A 14 -12.45 -30.43 33.59
C VAL A 14 -11.62 -29.31 34.19
N SER A 15 -10.42 -29.68 34.65
CA SER A 15 -9.38 -28.74 35.02
C SER A 15 -8.95 -27.97 33.77
N VAL A 16 -9.43 -26.73 33.65
CA VAL A 16 -8.96 -25.76 32.61
C VAL A 16 -7.54 -25.35 33.03
N GLY A 17 -6.55 -26.00 32.44
CA GLY A 17 -5.18 -25.52 32.44
C GLY A 17 -5.13 -24.21 31.65
N LEU A 18 -4.97 -23.08 32.36
CA LEU A 18 -4.73 -21.78 31.81
C LEU A 18 -3.32 -21.78 31.19
N VAL A 19 -3.23 -22.17 29.91
CA VAL A 19 -2.03 -21.93 29.11
C VAL A 19 -2.03 -20.43 28.81
N ALA A 20 -1.26 -19.67 29.56
CA ALA A 20 -0.92 -18.30 29.23
C ALA A 20 -0.14 -18.33 27.89
N ALA A 21 -0.87 -18.25 26.78
CA ALA A 21 -0.27 -17.94 25.50
C ALA A 21 0.31 -16.53 25.63
N GLY A 22 1.60 -16.44 25.88
CA GLY A 22 2.34 -15.20 25.77
C GLY A 22 2.14 -14.67 24.35
N THR A 23 1.26 -13.68 24.19
CA THR A 23 1.20 -12.87 22.99
C THR A 23 2.48 -12.06 22.95
N GLY A 24 3.55 -12.69 22.44
CA GLY A 24 4.73 -11.97 22.01
C GLY A 24 4.27 -11.02 20.92
N THR A 25 4.04 -9.76 21.27
CA THR A 25 3.95 -8.68 20.29
C THR A 25 5.29 -8.69 19.57
N ALA A 26 5.32 -9.25 18.36
CA ALA A 26 6.46 -9.08 17.48
C ALA A 26 6.57 -7.58 17.26
N GLU A 27 7.45 -6.91 18.00
CA GLU A 27 7.84 -5.54 17.71
C GLU A 27 8.31 -5.53 16.28
N ALA A 28 7.50 -4.97 15.39
CA ALA A 28 7.91 -4.72 14.01
C ALA A 28 9.15 -3.85 14.10
N LYS A 29 10.33 -4.45 13.84
CA LYS A 29 11.62 -3.78 13.89
C LYS A 29 11.53 -2.55 13.02
N THR A 30 11.33 -1.37 13.61
CA THR A 30 11.16 -0.10 12.90
C THR A 30 12.41 0.12 12.07
N ARG A 31 12.33 -0.11 10.78
CA ARG A 31 13.46 0.11 9.88
C ARG A 31 13.84 1.58 9.94
N LYS A 32 15.11 1.85 10.25
CA LYS A 32 15.62 3.22 10.36
C LYS A 32 15.31 3.97 9.06
N GLN A 33 14.52 5.04 9.17
CA GLN A 33 14.25 5.93 8.05
C GLN A 33 15.52 6.71 7.71
N VAL A 34 15.91 6.72 6.43
CA VAL A 34 17.09 7.45 5.92
C VAL A 34 16.71 8.54 4.92
N GLY A 35 15.43 8.88 4.83
CA GLY A 35 14.87 9.86 3.93
C GLY A 35 13.43 9.50 3.59
N TYR A 36 12.88 10.15 2.57
CA TYR A 36 11.58 9.81 2.02
C TYR A 36 11.50 10.11 0.51
N THR A 37 10.55 9.49 -0.15
CA THR A 37 10.15 9.89 -1.50
C THR A 37 8.78 10.53 -1.43
N GLN A 38 8.67 11.77 -1.87
CA GLN A 38 7.39 12.44 -2.09
C GLN A 38 6.84 12.01 -3.45
N VAL A 39 5.59 11.56 -3.46
CA VAL A 39 4.83 11.29 -4.69
C VAL A 39 3.65 12.25 -4.71
N VAL A 40 3.52 13.03 -5.78
CA VAL A 40 2.40 13.92 -6.04
C VAL A 40 1.54 13.28 -7.13
N VAL A 41 0.29 12.99 -6.82
CA VAL A 41 -0.67 12.43 -7.77
C VAL A 41 -0.95 13.46 -8.85
N ALA A 42 -1.01 13.04 -10.12
CA ALA A 42 -1.40 13.95 -11.20
C ALA A 42 -2.82 14.47 -10.96
N PRO A 43 -3.10 15.78 -11.12
CA PRO A 43 -4.43 16.33 -10.84
C PRO A 43 -5.56 15.57 -11.52
N ALA A 44 -5.43 15.25 -12.79
CA ALA A 44 -6.42 14.49 -13.54
C ALA A 44 -6.70 13.08 -12.95
N VAL A 45 -5.67 12.41 -12.39
CA VAL A 45 -5.85 11.13 -11.71
C VAL A 45 -6.50 11.32 -10.35
N TYR A 46 -6.16 12.38 -9.64
CA TYR A 46 -6.80 12.71 -8.36
C TYR A 46 -8.30 12.96 -8.55
N ASP A 47 -8.67 13.77 -9.55
CA ASP A 47 -10.07 14.05 -9.88
C ASP A 47 -10.82 12.78 -10.31
N LEU A 48 -10.18 11.92 -11.10
CA LEU A 48 -10.74 10.64 -11.51
C LEU A 48 -10.97 9.70 -10.32
N VAL A 49 -9.98 9.57 -9.44
CA VAL A 49 -10.05 8.70 -8.25
C VAL A 49 -11.15 9.18 -7.31
N THR A 50 -11.18 10.49 -7.01
CA THR A 50 -12.21 11.07 -6.13
C THR A 50 -13.60 11.04 -6.77
N GLY A 51 -13.71 11.32 -8.07
CA GLY A 51 -14.97 11.24 -8.82
C GLY A 51 -15.54 9.83 -8.90
N ALA A 52 -14.68 8.81 -8.87
CA ALA A 52 -15.09 7.40 -8.79
C ALA A 52 -15.38 6.94 -7.34
N GLY A 53 -15.36 7.83 -6.35
CA GLY A 53 -15.58 7.49 -4.94
C GLY A 53 -14.45 6.68 -4.31
N ILE A 54 -13.27 6.67 -4.93
CA ILE A 54 -12.09 5.96 -4.40
C ILE A 54 -11.36 6.88 -3.40
N SER A 55 -11.21 6.42 -2.17
CA SER A 55 -10.56 7.14 -1.08
C SER A 55 -9.16 6.60 -0.85
N PRO A 56 -8.09 7.43 -1.01
CA PRO A 56 -6.73 7.06 -0.66
C PRO A 56 -6.48 7.26 0.84
N ALA A 57 -5.76 6.31 1.47
CA ALA A 57 -5.30 6.43 2.85
C ALA A 57 -3.85 5.93 3.00
N PRO A 58 -2.99 6.61 3.80
CA PRO A 58 -1.62 6.17 4.03
C PRO A 58 -1.58 4.92 4.92
N LEU A 59 -0.56 4.06 4.71
CA LEU A 59 -0.30 2.84 5.45
C LEU A 59 1.10 2.85 6.05
N ASP A 60 1.28 2.25 7.24
CA ASP A 60 2.56 1.87 7.85
C ASP A 60 3.65 2.96 7.84
N GLY A 61 3.34 4.13 8.36
CA GLY A 61 4.27 5.25 8.48
C GLY A 61 4.43 6.12 7.24
N ALA A 62 3.72 5.82 6.13
CA ALA A 62 3.54 6.79 5.07
C ALA A 62 2.65 7.95 5.56
N LYS A 63 2.75 9.11 4.92
CA LYS A 63 1.89 10.27 5.20
C LYS A 63 1.26 10.76 3.90
N ALA A 64 -0.02 11.11 3.93
CA ALA A 64 -0.72 11.71 2.80
C ALA A 64 -1.31 13.05 3.21
N TYR A 65 -1.29 14.03 2.31
CA TYR A 65 -1.74 15.38 2.59
C TYR A 65 -2.12 16.12 1.29
N PRO A 66 -3.03 17.11 1.36
CA PRO A 66 -3.34 17.97 0.23
C PRO A 66 -2.10 18.75 -0.24
N TYR A 67 -1.89 18.83 -1.54
CA TYR A 67 -0.75 19.52 -2.13
C TYR A 67 -1.09 20.09 -3.51
N LYS A 68 -1.05 21.40 -3.66
CA LYS A 68 -1.27 22.11 -4.95
C LYS A 68 -2.52 21.66 -5.70
N GLY A 69 -3.64 21.52 -4.99
CA GLY A 69 -4.92 21.11 -5.58
C GLY A 69 -5.04 19.61 -5.89
N THR A 70 -4.09 18.78 -5.43
CA THR A 70 -4.11 17.34 -5.55
C THR A 70 -3.67 16.68 -4.24
N LEU A 71 -3.32 15.42 -4.26
CA LEU A 71 -2.79 14.66 -3.14
C LEU A 71 -1.28 14.43 -3.29
N ALA A 72 -0.54 14.63 -2.21
CA ALA A 72 0.83 14.13 -2.10
C ALA A 72 0.92 13.08 -1.00
N ALA A 73 1.83 12.12 -1.19
CA ALA A 73 2.17 11.13 -0.19
C ALA A 73 3.69 11.03 -0.03
N ASN A 74 4.14 10.89 1.22
CA ASN A 74 5.53 10.66 1.56
C ASN A 74 5.72 9.23 2.01
N PHE A 75 6.66 8.51 1.39
CA PHE A 75 7.00 7.14 1.70
C PHE A 75 8.41 7.08 2.30
N PRO A 76 8.58 6.56 3.55
CA PRO A 76 9.88 6.47 4.20
C PRO A 76 10.87 5.64 3.39
N ILE A 77 12.05 6.17 3.12
CA ILE A 77 13.18 5.41 2.55
C ILE A 77 13.81 4.62 3.68
N THR A 78 13.95 3.31 3.51
CA THR A 78 14.51 2.38 4.49
C THR A 78 15.87 1.82 4.06
N GLY A 79 16.31 2.15 2.88
CA GLY A 79 17.64 1.78 2.38
C GLY A 79 17.81 2.01 0.88
N TYR A 80 19.08 2.02 0.49
CA TYR A 80 19.48 2.03 -0.92
C TYR A 80 20.50 0.94 -1.18
N SER A 81 20.56 0.51 -2.43
CA SER A 81 21.62 -0.33 -2.95
C SER A 81 22.22 0.37 -4.16
N LEU A 82 23.43 0.92 -4.00
CA LEU A 82 24.12 1.63 -5.08
C LEU A 82 24.45 0.69 -6.24
N GLY A 83 24.89 -0.54 -5.94
CA GLY A 83 25.24 -1.53 -6.96
C GLY A 83 24.07 -1.98 -7.83
N SER A 84 22.83 -2.02 -7.27
CA SER A 84 21.61 -2.36 -8.00
C SER A 84 20.75 -1.14 -8.36
N LEU A 85 21.21 0.08 -8.09
CA LEU A 85 20.51 1.34 -8.32
C LEU A 85 19.07 1.31 -7.77
N ARG A 86 18.88 0.70 -6.58
CA ARG A 86 17.55 0.46 -6.01
C ARG A 86 17.35 1.23 -4.70
N ILE A 87 16.17 1.88 -4.57
CA ILE A 87 15.73 2.57 -3.35
C ILE A 87 14.56 1.77 -2.77
N LYS A 88 14.66 1.39 -1.49
CA LYS A 88 13.66 0.62 -0.77
C LYS A 88 12.86 1.53 0.14
N HIS A 89 11.53 1.35 0.17
CA HIS A 89 10.61 2.10 1.02
C HIS A 89 9.85 1.15 1.95
N SER A 90 9.42 1.68 3.09
CA SER A 90 8.36 1.11 3.91
C SER A 90 7.07 1.91 3.74
N GLY A 91 6.02 1.42 4.37
CA GLY A 91 4.69 2.03 4.26
C GLY A 91 4.04 1.75 2.92
N GLY A 92 2.96 2.48 2.67
CA GLY A 92 2.17 2.27 1.47
C GLY A 92 0.99 3.21 1.39
N ILE A 93 0.09 2.88 0.48
CA ILE A 93 -1.20 3.54 0.33
C ILE A 93 -2.28 2.49 0.08
N SER A 94 -3.44 2.66 0.70
CA SER A 94 -4.66 1.95 0.35
C SER A 94 -5.55 2.83 -0.51
N LEU A 95 -6.27 2.22 -1.43
CA LEU A 95 -7.33 2.82 -2.22
C LEU A 95 -8.60 2.02 -1.94
N THR A 96 -9.67 2.67 -1.48
CA THR A 96 -10.90 1.99 -1.08
C THR A 96 -12.12 2.65 -1.73
N ALA A 97 -13.01 1.84 -2.31
CA ALA A 97 -14.32 2.26 -2.80
C ALA A 97 -15.36 1.21 -2.39
N GLY A 98 -16.29 1.59 -1.52
CA GLY A 98 -17.24 0.64 -0.93
C GLY A 98 -16.54 -0.52 -0.23
N ALA A 99 -16.81 -1.75 -0.66
CA ALA A 99 -16.15 -2.95 -0.12
C ALA A 99 -14.83 -3.30 -0.83
N ALA A 100 -14.51 -2.66 -1.95
CA ALA A 100 -13.30 -2.92 -2.71
C ALA A 100 -12.12 -2.13 -2.15
N THR A 101 -11.01 -2.81 -1.89
CA THR A 101 -9.77 -2.18 -1.41
C THR A 101 -8.56 -2.80 -2.11
N ILE A 102 -7.64 -1.95 -2.54
CA ILE A 102 -6.30 -2.36 -2.98
C ILE A 102 -5.26 -1.68 -2.10
N GLU A 103 -4.30 -2.43 -1.61
CA GLU A 103 -3.19 -1.94 -0.80
C GLU A 103 -1.89 -2.09 -1.57
N LEU A 104 -1.16 -0.99 -1.69
CA LEU A 104 0.14 -0.93 -2.35
C LEU A 104 1.19 -0.60 -1.29
N ARG A 105 2.11 -1.55 -1.02
CA ARG A 105 3.06 -1.46 0.09
C ARG A 105 4.51 -1.67 -0.35
N ASN A 106 5.44 -1.19 0.49
CA ASN A 106 6.87 -1.51 0.38
C ASN A 106 7.44 -1.30 -1.02
N PHE A 107 7.32 -0.08 -1.52
CA PHE A 107 7.77 0.28 -2.88
C PHE A 107 9.28 0.13 -3.05
N TYR A 108 9.69 -0.39 -4.20
CA TYR A 108 11.08 -0.38 -4.67
C TYR A 108 11.17 0.44 -5.94
N ILE A 109 11.96 1.50 -5.91
CA ILE A 109 12.36 2.24 -7.11
C ILE A 109 13.61 1.54 -7.64
N ASP A 110 13.55 1.01 -8.84
CA ASP A 110 14.66 0.39 -9.57
C ASP A 110 15.01 1.29 -10.75
N LEU A 111 16.06 2.11 -10.55
CA LEU A 111 16.48 3.10 -11.55
C LEU A 111 17.13 2.42 -12.77
N GLY A 112 17.80 1.27 -12.57
CA GLY A 112 18.42 0.52 -13.66
C GLY A 112 17.38 -0.04 -14.65
N ARG A 113 16.22 -0.49 -14.14
CA ARG A 113 15.11 -0.99 -14.97
C ARG A 113 14.10 0.09 -15.35
N GLY A 114 14.19 1.29 -14.76
CA GLY A 114 13.20 2.35 -14.94
C GLY A 114 11.80 1.93 -14.43
N ARG A 115 11.72 1.23 -13.29
CA ARG A 115 10.48 0.68 -12.73
C ARG A 115 10.31 1.02 -11.25
N VAL A 116 9.04 1.13 -10.84
CA VAL A 116 8.65 1.11 -9.44
C VAL A 116 7.77 -0.12 -9.22
N SER A 117 8.18 -1.00 -8.31
CA SER A 117 7.40 -2.16 -7.88
C SER A 117 6.87 -1.97 -6.46
N GLY A 118 5.78 -2.66 -6.14
CA GLY A 118 5.18 -2.69 -4.80
C GLY A 118 4.53 -4.05 -4.52
N VAL A 119 4.31 -4.34 -3.25
CA VAL A 119 3.50 -5.48 -2.82
C VAL A 119 2.04 -5.09 -2.89
N VAL A 120 1.23 -5.91 -3.54
CA VAL A 120 -0.20 -5.68 -3.76
C VAL A 120 -1.01 -6.67 -2.92
N ASN A 121 -1.93 -6.12 -2.12
CA ASN A 121 -2.89 -6.86 -1.29
C ASN A 121 -4.27 -6.18 -1.36
N GLY A 122 -5.20 -6.65 -0.55
CA GLY A 122 -6.54 -6.10 -0.42
C GLY A 122 -7.61 -7.11 -0.82
N THR A 123 -8.73 -6.66 -1.34
CA THR A 123 -9.83 -7.55 -1.80
C THR A 123 -9.43 -8.40 -3.01
N VAL A 124 -8.40 -8.00 -3.74
CA VAL A 124 -7.78 -8.80 -4.82
C VAL A 124 -6.94 -9.99 -4.29
N GLY A 125 -6.81 -10.13 -2.96
CA GLY A 125 -5.94 -11.12 -2.33
C GLY A 125 -4.47 -10.69 -2.28
N ASN A 126 -3.60 -11.61 -1.88
CA ASN A 126 -2.15 -11.37 -1.85
C ASN A 126 -1.54 -11.69 -3.24
N VAL A 127 -1.39 -10.65 -4.05
CA VAL A 127 -0.80 -10.78 -5.40
C VAL A 127 0.73 -10.84 -5.34
N GLY A 128 1.33 -10.36 -4.24
CA GLY A 128 2.78 -10.26 -4.09
C GLY A 128 3.35 -8.99 -4.74
N ARG A 129 4.64 -9.05 -5.10
CA ARG A 129 5.35 -7.90 -5.69
C ARG A 129 5.19 -7.86 -7.19
N VAL A 130 4.68 -6.72 -7.69
CA VAL A 130 4.53 -6.47 -9.14
C VAL A 130 5.10 -5.11 -9.52
N ASP A 131 5.46 -4.94 -10.79
CA ASP A 131 5.83 -3.63 -11.34
C ASP A 131 4.56 -2.79 -11.51
N LEU A 132 4.50 -1.65 -10.81
CA LEU A 132 3.33 -0.76 -10.78
C LEU A 132 3.48 0.42 -11.74
N PHE A 133 4.68 1.00 -11.78
CA PHE A 133 4.94 2.20 -12.60
C PHE A 133 6.22 2.06 -13.40
N LYS A 134 6.19 2.70 -14.57
CA LYS A 134 7.38 3.02 -15.38
C LYS A 134 7.86 4.41 -14.98
N ILE A 135 9.17 4.58 -14.85
CA ILE A 135 9.82 5.88 -14.57
C ILE A 135 10.10 6.57 -15.91
N ARG A 136 9.71 7.82 -16.01
CA ARG A 136 9.94 8.69 -17.17
C ARG A 136 10.53 10.02 -16.72
N PHE A 137 11.15 10.76 -17.63
CA PHE A 137 11.51 12.15 -17.39
C PHE A 137 10.27 12.97 -17.06
N SER A 138 10.38 13.87 -16.07
CA SER A 138 9.28 14.73 -15.68
C SER A 138 9.04 15.80 -16.75
N ASP A 139 7.80 15.97 -17.13
CA ASP A 139 7.29 17.09 -17.94
C ASP A 139 6.69 18.20 -17.05
N ASN A 140 6.67 18.00 -15.72
CA ASN A 140 6.19 18.97 -14.75
C ASN A 140 7.09 18.96 -13.49
N ALA A 141 8.20 19.69 -13.56
CA ALA A 141 9.16 19.79 -12.46
C ALA A 141 8.58 20.42 -11.16
N ARG A 142 7.44 21.13 -11.26
CA ARG A 142 6.75 21.67 -10.07
C ARG A 142 6.08 20.58 -9.22
N LEU A 143 5.74 19.45 -9.83
CA LEU A 143 5.11 18.31 -9.17
C LEU A 143 6.13 17.23 -8.78
N GLY A 144 7.24 17.10 -9.51
CA GLY A 144 8.31 16.18 -9.14
C GLY A 144 9.41 16.02 -10.19
N LEU A 145 10.49 15.36 -9.78
CA LEU A 145 11.70 15.16 -10.61
C LEU A 145 11.51 14.11 -11.69
N VAL A 146 10.72 13.08 -11.41
CA VAL A 146 10.41 12.01 -12.37
C VAL A 146 8.91 11.82 -12.48
N LYS A 147 8.45 11.43 -13.66
CA LYS A 147 7.07 11.07 -13.94
C LYS A 147 6.88 9.57 -13.78
N LEU A 148 5.79 9.18 -13.11
CA LEU A 148 5.35 7.81 -12.93
C LEU A 148 4.17 7.54 -13.87
N THR A 149 4.33 6.57 -14.77
CA THR A 149 3.24 6.12 -15.65
C THR A 149 2.86 4.68 -15.30
N LEU A 150 1.57 4.37 -15.38
CA LEU A 150 1.06 3.03 -15.06
C LEU A 150 1.66 1.95 -15.96
N THR A 151 1.92 0.78 -15.39
CA THR A 151 2.09 -0.44 -16.20
C THR A 151 0.72 -0.97 -16.62
N ASP A 152 0.67 -1.85 -17.60
CA ASP A 152 -0.55 -2.55 -18.00
C ASP A 152 -1.16 -3.33 -16.83
N THR A 153 -0.32 -4.08 -16.10
CA THR A 153 -0.73 -4.83 -14.89
C THR A 153 -1.38 -3.92 -13.83
N ALA A 154 -0.80 -2.76 -13.57
CA ALA A 154 -1.34 -1.84 -12.57
C ALA A 154 -2.66 -1.20 -13.04
N ALA A 155 -2.74 -0.81 -14.31
CA ALA A 155 -3.96 -0.25 -14.89
C ALA A 155 -5.10 -1.29 -14.88
N GLY A 156 -4.82 -2.51 -15.31
CA GLY A 156 -5.78 -3.63 -15.29
C GLY A 156 -6.26 -3.96 -13.89
N ALA A 157 -5.35 -4.02 -12.89
CA ALA A 157 -5.71 -4.29 -11.51
C ALA A 157 -6.61 -3.20 -10.91
N LEU A 158 -6.31 -1.92 -11.16
CA LEU A 158 -7.14 -0.80 -10.70
C LEU A 158 -8.53 -0.85 -11.33
N ASN A 159 -8.61 -1.06 -12.65
CA ASN A 159 -9.88 -1.16 -13.36
C ASN A 159 -10.73 -2.33 -12.85
N ALA A 160 -10.12 -3.52 -12.69
CA ALA A 160 -10.82 -4.71 -12.20
C ALA A 160 -11.27 -4.56 -10.74
N THR A 161 -10.44 -3.98 -9.86
CA THR A 161 -10.77 -3.81 -8.44
C THR A 161 -11.97 -2.88 -8.25
N PHE A 162 -12.01 -1.77 -8.98
CA PHE A 162 -13.03 -0.74 -8.78
C PHE A 162 -14.17 -0.76 -9.80
N GLY A 163 -14.15 -1.73 -10.72
CA GLY A 163 -15.20 -1.86 -11.75
C GLY A 163 -15.25 -0.67 -12.72
N VAL A 164 -14.10 -0.04 -12.99
CA VAL A 164 -13.98 1.11 -13.89
C VAL A 164 -13.17 0.75 -15.13
N ASN A 165 -13.21 1.59 -16.15
CA ASN A 165 -12.36 1.48 -17.34
C ASN A 165 -11.69 2.84 -17.60
N ALA A 166 -11.00 3.35 -16.58
CA ALA A 166 -10.49 4.71 -16.56
C ALA A 166 -8.96 4.77 -16.49
N PHE A 167 -8.31 3.67 -16.09
CA PHE A 167 -6.86 3.58 -16.01
C PHE A 167 -6.32 2.88 -17.25
N ALA A 168 -5.31 3.47 -17.89
CA ALA A 168 -4.66 2.92 -19.08
C ALA A 168 -3.15 2.75 -18.87
N GLU A 169 -2.57 1.80 -19.58
CA GLU A 169 -1.11 1.66 -19.65
C GLU A 169 -0.47 2.97 -20.15
N ASN A 170 0.67 3.32 -19.59
CA ASN A 170 1.41 4.56 -19.85
C ASN A 170 0.69 5.86 -19.48
N ALA A 171 -0.53 5.82 -18.93
CA ALA A 171 -1.17 6.99 -18.34
C ALA A 171 -0.33 7.57 -17.21
N THR A 172 -0.20 8.88 -17.13
CA THR A 172 0.53 9.56 -16.05
C THR A 172 -0.25 9.41 -14.76
N PHE A 173 0.31 8.69 -13.80
CA PHE A 173 -0.28 8.53 -12.46
C PHE A 173 0.12 9.67 -11.52
N GLY A 174 1.38 10.10 -11.61
CA GLY A 174 1.90 11.15 -10.72
C GLY A 174 3.37 11.43 -10.96
N TYR A 175 3.95 12.15 -10.00
CA TYR A 175 5.34 12.59 -10.06
C TYR A 175 6.04 12.28 -8.75
N ALA A 176 7.30 11.87 -8.80
CA ALA A 176 8.08 11.50 -7.63
C ALA A 176 9.33 12.35 -7.47
N THR A 177 9.65 12.65 -6.21
CA THR A 177 10.89 13.33 -5.81
C THR A 177 11.50 12.59 -4.62
N PRO A 178 12.55 11.77 -4.83
CA PRO A 178 13.32 11.22 -3.73
C PRO A 178 14.04 12.34 -2.95
N ARG A 179 13.92 12.30 -1.63
CA ARG A 179 14.56 13.22 -0.69
C ARG A 179 15.39 12.41 0.31
N PRO A 180 16.56 11.90 -0.11
CA PRO A 180 17.44 11.18 0.79
C PRO A 180 17.94 12.13 1.90
N PHE A 181 18.16 11.56 3.08
CA PHE A 181 18.61 12.26 4.29
C PHE A 181 17.63 13.30 4.88
N SER A 182 16.47 13.49 4.30
CA SER A 182 15.41 14.37 4.83
C SER A 182 14.46 13.59 5.75
N ARG A 183 13.89 14.26 6.77
CA ARG A 183 12.85 13.72 7.65
C ARG A 183 11.51 14.40 7.37
N PHE A 184 10.39 13.78 7.69
CA PHE A 184 9.04 14.35 7.62
C PHE A 184 8.19 13.96 8.82
#